data_3a2c50485d8fcbf05477a64babfcd7a8
#
_entry.id   3a2c50485d8fcbf05477a64babfcd7a8
#
_cell.length_a   1.000
_cell.length_b   1.000
_cell.length_c   1.000
_cell.angle_alpha   90.00
_cell.angle_beta   90.00
_cell.angle_gamma   90.00
#
_symmetry.space_group_name_H-M   'P 1'
#
loop_
_entity.id
_entity.type
_entity.pdbx_description
1 polymer ?
#
loop_
_entity_poly.entity_id
_entity_poly.type
_entity_poly.pdbx_seq_one_letter_code
_entity_poly.pdbx_strand_id
1 'polypeptide(L)'
;MSHHRLSRRGLLAGTAGAALITATAATSRAAAAEVPPPDPQWARPPHQVEAEMLVDYLRTLPWSEQAQVNRYKTAGEFPDESSSAKWGAAGHPEQFSVLAQCSSFLTMVLERTYGANSAYGWATKEYFSQYFHTEDGKLFPTAEKFRTGFADAAETPHFTGVTKPVNLRPGDLVAFDYDSENTTEPYTGHIVMVKERMGTWASSVDSQVGSNVVPYVFEIVDCTSNPHGNPAASDSAEAIYRAFPDTRIEEHVGATPEWTEHNGAGYGHIVFYADATTKLFAGYRWDVNSSTAHTAAERPIAAARVYPR
;
A
#
# COMPACT_ATOMS: atom_id res chain seq x y z
N MET A 1 -18.07 44.89 60.64
CA MET A 1 -18.93 44.38 61.69
C MET A 1 -19.50 43.07 61.20
N SER A 2 -19.27 41.91 61.67
CA SER A 2 -19.03 41.35 62.96
C SER A 2 -18.37 39.97 62.79
N HIS A 3 -17.42 39.70 63.64
CA HIS A 3 -16.74 38.43 63.87
C HIS A 3 -17.68 37.33 64.39
N HIS A 4 -17.32 36.05 64.16
CA HIS A 4 -17.17 34.98 65.13
C HIS A 4 -16.69 33.71 64.41
N ARG A 5 -15.45 33.28 64.67
CA ARG A 5 -14.83 32.40 65.67
C ARG A 5 -15.21 30.90 65.59
N LEU A 6 -14.26 30.18 65.15
CA LEU A 6 -13.71 28.85 65.59
C LEU A 6 -14.53 27.94 66.49
N SER A 7 -14.64 26.68 66.14
CA SER A 7 -14.54 25.58 67.10
C SER A 7 -13.84 24.37 66.53
N ARG A 8 -12.88 23.86 67.30
CA ARG A 8 -12.09 22.66 67.11
C ARG A 8 -12.81 21.43 67.64
N ARG A 9 -12.43 20.28 67.09
CA ARG A 9 -12.26 18.91 67.65
C ARG A 9 -13.16 17.85 67.08
N GLY A 10 -12.46 16.83 66.56
CA GLY A 10 -13.01 15.50 66.27
C GLY A 10 -12.00 14.64 65.50
N LEU A 11 -10.99 14.15 66.22
CA LEU A 11 -10.04 13.14 65.71
C LEU A 11 -10.75 11.79 65.68
N LEU A 12 -10.90 11.17 64.52
CA LEU A 12 -11.15 9.73 64.45
C LEU A 12 -10.28 9.15 63.32
N ALA A 13 -9.32 8.35 63.74
CA ALA A 13 -8.47 7.55 62.87
C ALA A 13 -9.32 6.45 62.24
N GLY A 14 -9.42 6.49 60.90
CA GLY A 14 -9.95 5.39 60.10
C GLY A 14 -8.86 4.95 59.11
N THR A 15 -8.17 3.88 59.42
CA THR A 15 -7.28 3.21 58.50
C THR A 15 -8.08 2.57 57.38
N ALA A 16 -8.21 3.26 56.26
CA ALA A 16 -8.71 2.67 55.02
C ALA A 16 -7.51 2.25 54.19
N GLY A 17 -7.32 0.96 54.05
CA GLY A 17 -6.32 0.36 53.18
C GLY A 17 -6.57 0.71 51.76
N ALA A 18 -5.66 1.44 51.15
CA ALA A 18 -5.64 1.64 49.71
C ALA A 18 -5.21 0.33 49.02
N ALA A 19 -6.17 -0.41 48.53
CA ALA A 19 -5.88 -1.47 47.59
C ALA A 19 -5.39 -0.82 46.27
N LEU A 20 -4.08 -0.85 46.05
CA LEU A 20 -3.48 -0.54 44.77
C LEU A 20 -3.92 -1.63 43.77
N ILE A 21 -4.95 -1.34 42.98
CA ILE A 21 -5.26 -2.13 41.79
C ILE A 21 -4.23 -1.67 40.73
N THR A 22 -3.09 -2.37 40.68
CA THR A 22 -2.20 -2.33 39.54
C THR A 22 -2.94 -2.98 38.35
N ALA A 23 -3.65 -2.16 37.56
CA ALA A 23 -4.08 -2.58 36.24
C ALA A 23 -2.81 -2.76 35.40
N THR A 24 -2.29 -3.98 35.37
CA THR A 24 -1.35 -4.41 34.34
C THR A 24 -2.14 -4.41 33.05
N ALA A 25 -2.02 -3.32 32.28
CA ALA A 25 -2.39 -3.32 30.89
C ALA A 25 -1.48 -4.36 30.21
N ALA A 26 -1.98 -5.57 30.09
CA ALA A 26 -1.39 -6.56 29.22
C ALA A 26 -1.57 -6.02 27.80
N THR A 27 -0.58 -5.26 27.33
CA THR A 27 -0.38 -5.07 25.90
C THR A 27 -0.10 -6.45 25.34
N SER A 28 -1.15 -7.13 24.86
CA SER A 28 -1.00 -8.29 24.01
C SER A 28 -0.38 -7.80 22.71
N ARG A 29 0.95 -7.70 22.72
CA ARG A 29 1.72 -7.66 21.50
C ARG A 29 1.39 -8.97 20.80
N ALA A 30 0.52 -8.92 19.80
CA ALA A 30 0.31 -10.06 18.92
C ALA A 30 1.71 -10.43 18.44
N ALA A 31 2.18 -11.63 18.82
CA ALA A 31 3.45 -12.13 18.35
C ALA A 31 3.34 -12.12 16.82
N ALA A 32 4.14 -11.29 16.17
CA ALA A 32 4.26 -11.33 14.72
C ALA A 32 4.60 -12.78 14.38
N ALA A 33 3.71 -13.43 13.63
CA ALA A 33 3.99 -14.78 13.19
C ALA A 33 5.33 -14.73 12.47
N GLU A 34 6.26 -15.58 12.90
CA GLU A 34 7.61 -15.63 12.35
C GLU A 34 7.50 -15.78 10.84
N VAL A 35 7.87 -14.74 10.09
CA VAL A 35 7.86 -14.78 8.62
C VAL A 35 8.95 -15.77 8.24
N PRO A 36 8.64 -16.90 7.61
CA PRO A 36 9.67 -17.83 7.19
C PRO A 36 10.64 -17.08 6.27
N PRO A 37 11.96 -17.34 6.38
CA PRO A 37 12.94 -16.70 5.52
C PRO A 37 12.54 -16.92 4.05
N PRO A 38 12.73 -15.93 3.16
CA PRO A 38 12.37 -16.06 1.76
C PRO A 38 13.09 -17.28 1.18
N ASP A 39 12.34 -18.14 0.51
CA ASP A 39 12.90 -19.29 -0.19
C ASP A 39 13.94 -18.78 -1.21
N PRO A 40 15.19 -19.23 -1.19
CA PRO A 40 16.24 -18.76 -2.09
C PRO A 40 15.92 -18.94 -3.58
N GLN A 41 14.98 -19.82 -3.93
CA GLN A 41 14.52 -19.98 -5.33
C GLN A 41 13.58 -18.86 -5.78
N TRP A 42 13.24 -17.90 -4.92
CA TRP A 42 12.39 -16.75 -5.26
C TRP A 42 13.27 -15.51 -5.46
N ALA A 43 14.17 -15.60 -6.43
CA ALA A 43 14.86 -14.41 -6.92
C ALA A 43 13.81 -13.35 -7.29
N ARG A 44 14.06 -12.09 -6.90
CA ARG A 44 13.21 -10.97 -7.29
C ARG A 44 13.02 -10.99 -8.80
N PRO A 45 11.78 -10.95 -9.31
CA PRO A 45 11.58 -10.94 -10.75
C PRO A 45 12.11 -9.61 -11.34
N PRO A 46 12.56 -9.61 -12.60
CA PRO A 46 13.20 -8.44 -13.21
C PRO A 46 12.38 -7.15 -13.12
N HIS A 47 11.06 -7.21 -13.28
CA HIS A 47 10.19 -6.03 -13.18
C HIS A 47 10.13 -5.45 -11.76
N GLN A 48 10.25 -6.27 -10.72
CA GLN A 48 10.39 -5.77 -9.35
C GLN A 48 11.72 -5.03 -9.17
N VAL A 49 12.80 -5.59 -9.70
CA VAL A 49 14.13 -4.94 -9.63
C VAL A 49 14.10 -3.56 -10.32
N GLU A 50 13.46 -3.47 -11.49
CA GLU A 50 13.33 -2.18 -12.21
C GLU A 50 12.47 -1.17 -11.44
N ALA A 51 11.38 -1.58 -10.82
CA ALA A 51 10.54 -0.72 -10.01
C ALA A 51 11.25 -0.25 -8.72
N GLU A 52 11.88 -1.18 -8.01
CA GLU A 52 12.65 -0.87 -6.80
C GLU A 52 13.82 0.08 -7.13
N MET A 53 14.56 -0.17 -8.21
CA MET A 53 15.64 0.71 -8.65
C MET A 53 15.13 2.15 -8.87
N LEU A 54 13.99 2.31 -9.56
CA LEU A 54 13.41 3.63 -9.82
C LEU A 54 13.05 4.34 -8.51
N VAL A 55 12.33 3.66 -7.61
CA VAL A 55 11.92 4.21 -6.32
C VAL A 55 13.14 4.52 -5.43
N ASP A 56 14.11 3.62 -5.37
CA ASP A 56 15.29 3.79 -4.52
C ASP A 56 16.14 4.99 -4.95
N TYR A 57 16.31 5.23 -6.25
CA TYR A 57 17.01 6.44 -6.72
C TYR A 57 16.21 7.71 -6.42
N LEU A 58 14.90 7.73 -6.64
CA LEU A 58 14.05 8.88 -6.32
C LEU A 58 14.12 9.25 -4.83
N ARG A 59 14.16 8.27 -3.95
CA ARG A 59 14.25 8.46 -2.48
C ARG A 59 15.56 9.05 -2.01
N THR A 60 16.64 9.00 -2.80
CA THR A 60 17.92 9.62 -2.44
C THR A 60 17.96 11.12 -2.68
N LEU A 61 17.00 11.65 -3.42
CA LEU A 61 16.85 13.08 -3.65
C LEU A 61 16.31 13.78 -2.40
N PRO A 62 16.73 15.04 -2.12
CA PRO A 62 16.04 15.87 -1.14
C PRO A 62 14.56 15.98 -1.46
N TRP A 63 13.72 16.08 -0.45
CA TRP A 63 12.25 16.14 -0.61
C TRP A 63 11.79 17.24 -1.59
N SER A 64 12.42 18.40 -1.54
CA SER A 64 12.12 19.51 -2.46
C SER A 64 12.38 19.19 -3.94
N GLU A 65 13.35 18.34 -4.23
CA GLU A 65 13.66 17.86 -5.59
C GLU A 65 12.79 16.65 -5.94
N GLN A 66 12.65 15.71 -4.99
CA GLN A 66 11.80 14.53 -5.15
C GLN A 66 10.36 14.92 -5.53
N ALA A 67 9.76 15.92 -4.86
CA ALA A 67 8.42 16.42 -5.14
C ALA A 67 8.24 17.03 -6.55
N GLN A 68 9.33 17.37 -7.23
CA GLN A 68 9.27 17.87 -8.61
C GLN A 68 9.33 16.77 -9.66
N VAL A 69 10.04 15.68 -9.37
CA VAL A 69 10.33 14.62 -10.35
C VAL A 69 9.57 13.32 -10.08
N ASN A 70 8.93 13.18 -8.92
CA ASN A 70 8.14 12.00 -8.53
C ASN A 70 6.72 12.42 -8.16
N ARG A 71 5.79 12.31 -9.11
CA ARG A 71 4.44 12.88 -8.98
C ARG A 71 3.37 11.92 -9.46
N TYR A 72 2.25 11.91 -8.73
CA TYR A 72 1.05 11.26 -9.20
C TYR A 72 0.32 12.14 -10.22
N LYS A 73 -0.01 11.57 -11.37
CA LYS A 73 -0.67 12.31 -12.45
C LYS A 73 -2.17 12.42 -12.19
N THR A 74 -2.63 13.61 -11.85
CA THR A 74 -4.06 13.94 -11.80
C THR A 74 -4.49 14.67 -13.07
N ALA A 75 -5.73 14.47 -13.51
CA ALA A 75 -6.27 15.16 -14.67
C ALA A 75 -6.39 16.68 -14.47
N GLY A 76 -6.60 17.12 -13.21
CA GLY A 76 -6.71 18.54 -12.89
C GLY A 76 -5.39 19.28 -12.87
N GLU A 77 -4.30 18.60 -12.49
CA GLU A 77 -2.97 19.21 -12.38
C GLU A 77 -2.14 19.07 -13.65
N PHE A 78 -2.32 17.96 -14.38
CA PHE A 78 -1.56 17.64 -15.58
C PHE A 78 -2.50 17.24 -16.75
N PRO A 79 -3.39 18.12 -17.20
CA PRO A 79 -4.42 17.74 -18.18
C PRO A 79 -3.83 17.32 -19.54
N ASP A 80 -2.74 17.98 -19.94
CA ASP A 80 -2.14 17.82 -21.27
C ASP A 80 -0.87 16.95 -21.26
N GLU A 81 -0.43 16.47 -20.09
CA GLU A 81 0.78 15.66 -19.99
C GLU A 81 0.48 14.16 -20.11
N SER A 82 1.27 13.45 -20.88
CA SER A 82 1.26 11.99 -20.88
C SER A 82 1.97 11.42 -19.68
N SER A 83 1.51 10.26 -19.16
CA SER A 83 2.27 9.52 -18.14
C SER A 83 3.68 9.20 -18.64
N SER A 84 4.66 9.33 -17.77
CA SER A 84 6.06 9.04 -18.07
C SER A 84 6.80 8.49 -16.86
N ALA A 85 7.76 7.60 -17.10
CA ALA A 85 8.74 7.16 -16.13
C ALA A 85 10.11 7.11 -16.80
N LYS A 86 11.14 7.61 -16.12
CA LYS A 86 12.51 7.63 -16.64
C LYS A 86 13.43 6.93 -15.66
N TRP A 87 14.24 6.03 -16.20
CA TRP A 87 15.34 5.39 -15.51
C TRP A 87 16.63 6.07 -15.93
N GLY A 88 17.33 6.66 -14.98
CA GLY A 88 18.64 7.30 -15.18
C GLY A 88 19.80 6.31 -15.17
N ALA A 89 21.01 6.85 -15.21
CA ALA A 89 22.22 6.08 -15.00
C ALA A 89 22.44 5.80 -13.50
N ALA A 90 23.10 4.70 -13.19
CA ALA A 90 23.46 4.36 -11.82
C ALA A 90 24.31 5.47 -11.17
N GLY A 91 23.95 5.89 -9.97
CA GLY A 91 24.59 6.98 -9.25
C GLY A 91 24.13 8.41 -9.64
N HIS A 92 23.12 8.52 -10.52
CA HIS A 92 22.57 9.79 -11.00
C HIS A 92 21.08 9.90 -10.70
N PRO A 93 20.66 10.07 -9.42
CA PRO A 93 19.26 10.11 -9.03
C PRO A 93 18.47 11.23 -9.73
N GLU A 94 19.11 12.34 -10.06
CA GLU A 94 18.51 13.48 -10.78
C GLU A 94 18.04 13.14 -12.21
N GLN A 95 18.43 11.99 -12.74
CA GLN A 95 18.00 11.52 -14.05
C GLN A 95 16.74 10.65 -13.99
N PHE A 96 16.31 10.27 -12.77
CA PHE A 96 15.11 9.46 -12.57
C PHE A 96 13.88 10.36 -12.38
N SER A 97 12.75 9.97 -12.95
CA SER A 97 11.51 10.69 -12.73
C SER A 97 10.29 9.83 -12.97
N VAL A 98 9.18 10.16 -12.30
CA VAL A 98 7.85 9.57 -12.49
C VAL A 98 6.80 10.67 -12.52
N LEU A 99 5.95 10.66 -13.55
CA LEU A 99 4.68 11.35 -13.62
C LEU A 99 3.66 10.33 -14.11
N ALA A 100 2.93 9.67 -13.22
CA ALA A 100 2.11 8.52 -13.58
C ALA A 100 0.93 8.34 -12.62
N GLN A 101 -0.08 7.60 -13.07
CA GLN A 101 -1.08 6.95 -12.21
C GLN A 101 -0.59 5.55 -11.84
N CYS A 102 -1.28 4.88 -10.92
CA CYS A 102 -0.92 3.53 -10.46
C CYS A 102 -0.74 2.53 -11.61
N SER A 103 -1.71 2.48 -12.53
CA SER A 103 -1.72 1.52 -13.63
C SER A 103 -0.70 1.87 -14.72
N SER A 104 -0.58 3.14 -15.09
CA SER A 104 0.43 3.57 -16.07
C SER A 104 1.85 3.37 -15.56
N PHE A 105 2.10 3.60 -14.26
CA PHE A 105 3.39 3.32 -13.62
C PHE A 105 3.78 1.84 -13.79
N LEU A 106 2.91 0.92 -13.38
CA LEU A 106 3.22 -0.51 -13.48
C LEU A 106 3.28 -1.00 -14.92
N THR A 107 2.47 -0.45 -15.84
CA THR A 107 2.60 -0.75 -17.26
C THR A 107 3.99 -0.35 -17.78
N MET A 108 4.47 0.85 -17.45
CA MET A 108 5.81 1.31 -17.87
C MET A 108 6.94 0.48 -17.26
N VAL A 109 6.78 -0.02 -16.03
CA VAL A 109 7.72 -0.98 -15.42
C VAL A 109 7.75 -2.29 -16.22
N LEU A 110 6.58 -2.82 -16.61
CA LEU A 110 6.51 -4.02 -17.45
C LEU A 110 7.09 -3.79 -18.84
N GLU A 111 6.78 -2.67 -19.49
CA GLU A 111 7.35 -2.29 -20.79
C GLU A 111 8.87 -2.10 -20.72
N ARG A 112 9.40 -1.49 -19.67
CA ARG A 112 10.83 -1.34 -19.42
C ARG A 112 11.52 -2.68 -19.34
N THR A 113 10.89 -3.63 -18.65
CA THR A 113 11.47 -4.94 -18.36
C THR A 113 11.26 -5.94 -19.50
N TYR A 114 10.07 -5.97 -20.08
CA TYR A 114 9.62 -7.04 -20.99
C TYR A 114 9.20 -6.51 -22.37
N GLY A 115 9.34 -5.20 -22.62
CA GLY A 115 8.92 -4.56 -23.86
C GLY A 115 9.74 -4.97 -25.08
N ALA A 116 9.41 -4.39 -26.23
CA ALA A 116 9.97 -4.75 -27.54
C ALA A 116 11.50 -4.69 -27.62
N ASN A 117 12.14 -3.86 -26.81
CA ASN A 117 13.60 -3.71 -26.80
C ASN A 117 14.28 -4.60 -25.74
N SER A 118 13.56 -5.44 -25.02
CA SER A 118 14.07 -6.38 -24.04
C SER A 118 14.30 -7.76 -24.68
N ALA A 119 14.95 -8.65 -23.92
CA ALA A 119 15.09 -10.06 -24.34
C ALA A 119 13.77 -10.83 -24.40
N TYR A 120 12.68 -10.27 -23.88
CA TYR A 120 11.35 -10.89 -23.77
C TYR A 120 10.38 -10.44 -24.87
N GLY A 121 10.32 -9.16 -25.16
CA GLY A 121 9.62 -8.57 -26.32
C GLY A 121 8.09 -8.54 -26.26
N TRP A 122 7.44 -8.97 -25.16
CA TRP A 122 6.00 -9.16 -25.13
C TRP A 122 5.20 -7.95 -24.60
N ALA A 123 5.73 -7.21 -23.62
CA ALA A 123 5.01 -6.11 -22.97
C ALA A 123 5.01 -4.88 -23.88
N THR A 124 4.10 -4.86 -24.85
CA THR A 124 3.95 -3.80 -25.85
C THR A 124 2.55 -3.19 -25.77
N LYS A 125 2.38 -2.04 -26.40
CA LYS A 125 1.07 -1.39 -26.53
C LYS A 125 0.01 -2.33 -27.14
N GLU A 126 0.40 -3.08 -28.16
CA GLU A 126 -0.48 -4.04 -28.84
C GLU A 126 -0.90 -5.17 -27.90
N TYR A 127 0.04 -5.67 -27.09
CA TYR A 127 -0.24 -6.67 -26.07
C TYR A 127 -1.25 -6.16 -25.04
N PHE A 128 -1.05 -4.98 -24.50
CA PHE A 128 -1.98 -4.40 -23.50
C PHE A 128 -3.33 -4.08 -24.10
N SER A 129 -3.38 -3.60 -25.34
CA SER A 129 -4.64 -3.38 -26.06
C SER A 129 -5.42 -4.68 -26.27
N GLN A 130 -4.73 -5.74 -26.65
CA GLN A 130 -5.34 -7.04 -26.94
C GLN A 130 -5.86 -7.75 -25.71
N TYR A 131 -5.06 -7.82 -24.64
CA TYR A 131 -5.34 -8.68 -23.48
C TYR A 131 -5.93 -7.94 -22.28
N PHE A 132 -5.75 -6.63 -22.20
CA PHE A 132 -6.34 -5.79 -21.16
C PHE A 132 -7.37 -4.81 -21.71
N HIS A 133 -7.75 -4.94 -22.99
CA HIS A 133 -8.80 -4.15 -23.63
C HIS A 133 -8.64 -2.65 -23.37
N THR A 134 -7.41 -2.15 -23.58
CA THR A 134 -7.14 -0.72 -23.48
C THR A 134 -8.00 0.03 -24.48
N GLU A 135 -8.66 1.10 -24.05
CA GLU A 135 -9.52 1.91 -24.91
C GLU A 135 -8.74 2.53 -26.08
N ASP A 136 -9.44 2.76 -27.19
CA ASP A 136 -8.86 3.39 -28.37
C ASP A 136 -8.21 4.73 -28.01
N GLY A 137 -6.97 4.90 -28.43
CA GLY A 137 -6.19 6.11 -28.16
C GLY A 137 -5.55 6.20 -26.77
N LYS A 138 -5.87 5.28 -25.85
CA LYS A 138 -5.16 5.17 -24.57
C LYS A 138 -3.88 4.34 -24.72
N LEU A 139 -2.87 4.68 -23.92
CA LEU A 139 -1.59 3.96 -23.92
C LEU A 139 -1.55 2.87 -22.86
N PHE A 140 -2.31 3.03 -21.78
CA PHE A 140 -2.20 2.20 -20.59
C PHE A 140 -3.58 1.65 -20.18
N PRO A 141 -3.67 0.37 -19.75
CA PRO A 141 -4.87 -0.16 -19.11
C PRO A 141 -5.21 0.60 -17.82
N THR A 142 -6.47 0.68 -17.44
CA THR A 142 -6.89 1.13 -16.13
C THR A 142 -6.68 0.03 -15.08
N ALA A 143 -6.78 0.37 -13.79
CA ALA A 143 -6.72 -0.62 -12.70
C ALA A 143 -7.84 -1.68 -12.83
N GLU A 144 -9.05 -1.27 -13.20
CA GLU A 144 -10.18 -2.15 -13.50
C GLU A 144 -9.84 -3.15 -14.63
N LYS A 145 -9.20 -2.68 -15.72
CA LYS A 145 -8.79 -3.56 -16.82
C LYS A 145 -7.73 -4.57 -16.39
N PHE A 146 -6.77 -4.15 -15.56
CA PHE A 146 -5.82 -5.08 -14.93
C PHE A 146 -6.55 -6.10 -14.06
N ARG A 147 -7.49 -5.67 -13.20
CA ARG A 147 -8.26 -6.58 -12.36
C ARG A 147 -9.01 -7.62 -13.21
N THR A 148 -9.67 -7.19 -14.30
CA THR A 148 -10.36 -8.09 -15.21
C THR A 148 -9.40 -9.07 -15.88
N GLY A 149 -8.29 -8.60 -16.45
CA GLY A 149 -7.30 -9.49 -17.08
C GLY A 149 -6.64 -10.46 -16.09
N PHE A 150 -6.51 -10.10 -14.81
CA PHE A 150 -5.98 -11.01 -13.78
C PHE A 150 -7.03 -12.03 -13.32
N ALA A 151 -8.31 -11.68 -13.29
CA ALA A 151 -9.39 -12.63 -13.04
C ALA A 151 -9.44 -13.70 -14.15
N ASP A 152 -9.17 -13.29 -15.39
CA ASP A 152 -9.14 -14.14 -16.58
C ASP A 152 -7.69 -14.51 -16.98
N ALA A 153 -6.81 -14.70 -16.00
CA ALA A 153 -5.38 -14.93 -16.25
C ALA A 153 -5.08 -16.16 -17.11
N ALA A 154 -5.99 -17.12 -17.20
CA ALA A 154 -5.87 -18.26 -18.12
C ALA A 154 -5.88 -17.84 -19.60
N GLU A 155 -6.54 -16.74 -19.92
CA GLU A 155 -6.66 -16.15 -21.27
C GLU A 155 -5.67 -14.99 -21.49
N THR A 156 -4.89 -14.63 -20.45
CA THR A 156 -3.95 -13.51 -20.50
C THR A 156 -2.53 -14.05 -20.48
N PRO A 157 -1.86 -14.21 -21.63
CA PRO A 157 -0.50 -14.71 -21.72
C PRO A 157 0.45 -13.93 -20.80
N HIS A 158 1.51 -14.60 -20.32
CA HIS A 158 2.51 -14.06 -19.40
C HIS A 158 1.99 -13.76 -17.99
N PHE A 159 0.75 -14.10 -17.67
CA PHE A 159 0.20 -13.98 -16.32
C PHE A 159 -0.38 -15.30 -15.83
N THR A 160 -0.27 -15.54 -14.54
CA THR A 160 -0.93 -16.66 -13.86
C THR A 160 -1.66 -16.12 -12.63
N GLY A 161 -2.95 -16.43 -12.49
CA GLY A 161 -3.77 -15.96 -11.40
C GLY A 161 -3.27 -16.42 -10.02
N VAL A 162 -3.30 -15.51 -9.05
CA VAL A 162 -3.01 -15.78 -7.64
C VAL A 162 -4.28 -15.50 -6.85
N THR A 163 -4.97 -16.55 -6.44
CA THR A 163 -6.32 -16.43 -5.81
C THR A 163 -6.28 -16.28 -4.29
N LYS A 164 -5.11 -16.45 -3.65
CA LYS A 164 -4.98 -16.46 -2.19
C LYS A 164 -3.91 -15.47 -1.74
N PRO A 165 -4.21 -14.54 -0.82
CA PRO A 165 -3.21 -13.60 -0.31
C PRO A 165 -1.94 -14.28 0.22
N VAL A 166 -2.10 -15.42 0.92
CA VAL A 166 -0.96 -16.17 1.48
C VAL A 166 0.02 -16.69 0.41
N ASN A 167 -0.41 -16.80 -0.85
CA ASN A 167 0.40 -17.24 -1.98
C ASN A 167 1.07 -16.10 -2.77
N LEU A 168 0.77 -14.85 -2.39
CA LEU A 168 1.44 -13.70 -2.99
C LEU A 168 2.94 -13.74 -2.71
N ARG A 169 3.72 -13.37 -3.71
CA ARG A 169 5.19 -13.37 -3.74
C ARG A 169 5.70 -12.02 -4.22
N PRO A 170 6.97 -11.71 -3.95
CA PRO A 170 7.63 -10.55 -4.54
C PRO A 170 7.42 -10.49 -6.06
N GLY A 171 7.00 -9.31 -6.56
CA GLY A 171 6.69 -9.05 -7.96
C GLY A 171 5.27 -9.42 -8.43
N ASP A 172 4.47 -10.11 -7.62
CA ASP A 172 3.05 -10.33 -7.98
C ASP A 172 2.32 -8.98 -8.04
N LEU A 173 1.43 -8.84 -9.01
CA LEU A 173 0.58 -7.65 -9.16
C LEU A 173 -0.79 -7.93 -8.56
N VAL A 174 -1.34 -6.96 -7.82
CA VAL A 174 -2.69 -7.03 -7.25
C VAL A 174 -3.44 -5.80 -7.70
N ALA A 175 -4.54 -5.99 -8.40
CA ALA A 175 -5.44 -4.94 -8.84
C ALA A 175 -6.79 -5.07 -8.14
N PHE A 176 -7.35 -3.94 -7.71
CA PHE A 176 -8.69 -3.87 -7.17
C PHE A 176 -9.47 -2.75 -7.85
N ASP A 177 -10.74 -3.05 -8.05
CA ASP A 177 -11.70 -2.21 -8.71
C ASP A 177 -12.50 -1.44 -7.65
N TYR A 178 -12.74 -0.15 -7.87
CA TYR A 178 -13.57 0.65 -6.96
C TYR A 178 -15.06 0.52 -7.27
N ASP A 179 -15.42 -0.33 -8.25
CA ASP A 179 -16.77 -0.45 -8.75
C ASP A 179 -17.38 0.92 -9.09
N SER A 180 -16.91 1.48 -10.20
CA SER A 180 -17.28 2.84 -10.66
C SER A 180 -18.79 3.02 -10.90
N GLU A 181 -19.55 1.94 -11.00
CA GLU A 181 -21.02 2.01 -11.12
C GLU A 181 -21.68 2.36 -9.78
N ASN A 182 -21.01 2.04 -8.65
CA ASN A 182 -21.53 2.24 -7.29
C ASN A 182 -20.81 3.33 -6.51
N THR A 183 -19.73 3.91 -7.02
CA THR A 183 -18.98 4.96 -6.35
C THR A 183 -19.06 6.28 -7.11
N THR A 184 -19.04 7.39 -6.38
CA THR A 184 -18.84 8.73 -6.94
C THR A 184 -17.36 9.03 -7.21
N GLU A 185 -16.49 8.03 -7.03
CA GLU A 185 -15.05 8.17 -7.20
C GLU A 185 -14.69 8.31 -8.69
N PRO A 186 -13.85 9.29 -9.03
CA PRO A 186 -13.41 9.50 -10.41
C PRO A 186 -12.39 8.47 -10.88
N TYR A 187 -12.02 7.50 -10.04
CA TYR A 187 -10.98 6.51 -10.28
C TYR A 187 -11.59 5.11 -10.40
N THR A 188 -11.11 4.34 -11.38
CA THR A 188 -11.60 2.99 -11.65
C THR A 188 -11.07 1.94 -10.67
N GLY A 189 -10.13 2.27 -9.79
CA GLY A 189 -9.50 1.34 -8.87
C GLY A 189 -8.03 1.65 -8.62
N HIS A 190 -7.31 0.68 -8.09
CA HIS A 190 -5.87 0.78 -7.85
C HIS A 190 -5.15 -0.52 -8.18
N ILE A 191 -3.85 -0.43 -8.47
CA ILE A 191 -2.99 -1.59 -8.70
C ILE A 191 -1.65 -1.38 -7.99
N VAL A 192 -1.18 -2.44 -7.35
CA VAL A 192 0.08 -2.46 -6.61
C VAL A 192 0.94 -3.65 -7.04
N MET A 193 2.24 -3.55 -6.85
CA MET A 193 3.16 -4.68 -6.94
C MET A 193 3.62 -5.08 -5.53
N VAL A 194 3.51 -6.36 -5.21
CA VAL A 194 3.98 -6.91 -3.94
C VAL A 194 5.51 -6.83 -3.90
N LYS A 195 6.06 -6.22 -2.84
CA LYS A 195 7.51 -6.25 -2.57
C LYS A 195 7.84 -7.41 -1.65
N GLU A 196 7.17 -7.49 -0.49
CA GLU A 196 7.31 -8.63 0.40
C GLU A 196 6.12 -8.76 1.38
N ARG A 197 5.99 -9.94 2.02
CA ARG A 197 5.00 -10.18 3.06
C ARG A 197 5.59 -9.89 4.42
N MET A 198 4.97 -8.96 5.17
CA MET A 198 5.42 -8.49 6.48
C MET A 198 4.83 -9.30 7.65
N GLY A 199 3.86 -10.18 7.40
CA GLY A 199 3.20 -10.97 8.44
C GLY A 199 1.69 -10.74 8.48
N THR A 200 1.12 -10.73 9.69
CA THR A 200 -0.31 -10.46 9.94
C THR A 200 -0.46 -9.34 10.97
N TRP A 201 -1.48 -8.52 10.83
CA TRP A 201 -1.78 -7.44 11.76
C TRP A 201 -3.29 -7.32 11.98
N ALA A 202 -3.77 -7.90 13.08
CA ALA A 202 -5.17 -7.84 13.45
C ALA A 202 -5.58 -6.47 14.01
N SER A 203 -6.78 -6.04 13.65
CA SER A 203 -7.36 -4.77 14.07
C SER A 203 -8.88 -4.93 14.28
N SER A 204 -9.51 -4.04 15.03
CA SER A 204 -10.97 -3.96 15.15
C SER A 204 -11.68 -3.71 13.81
N VAL A 205 -10.98 -3.12 12.85
CA VAL A 205 -11.48 -2.84 11.50
C VAL A 205 -11.70 -4.11 10.68
N ASP A 206 -11.04 -5.22 11.02
CA ASP A 206 -11.14 -6.50 10.31
C ASP A 206 -12.59 -7.02 10.25
N SER A 207 -13.40 -6.68 11.27
CA SER A 207 -14.83 -7.03 11.33
C SER A 207 -15.67 -6.41 10.21
N GLN A 208 -15.19 -5.35 9.55
CA GLN A 208 -15.85 -4.74 8.38
C GLN A 208 -15.78 -5.66 7.16
N VAL A 209 -14.74 -6.49 7.07
CA VAL A 209 -14.62 -7.50 6.00
C VAL A 209 -15.30 -8.81 6.37
N GLY A 210 -15.23 -9.18 7.65
CA GLY A 210 -15.89 -10.37 8.16
C GLY A 210 -15.30 -10.85 9.48
N SER A 211 -16.06 -11.70 10.19
CA SER A 211 -15.63 -12.27 11.49
C SER A 211 -14.61 -13.42 11.36
N ASN A 212 -14.42 -13.94 10.15
CA ASN A 212 -13.58 -15.11 9.88
C ASN A 212 -12.54 -14.79 8.79
N VAL A 213 -11.70 -13.78 9.05
CA VAL A 213 -10.68 -13.34 8.10
C VAL A 213 -9.30 -13.32 8.72
N VAL A 214 -8.27 -13.45 7.88
CA VAL A 214 -6.86 -13.34 8.26
C VAL A 214 -6.26 -12.14 7.55
N PRO A 215 -5.83 -11.08 8.28
CA PRO A 215 -5.22 -9.88 7.71
C PRO A 215 -3.72 -10.10 7.47
N TYR A 216 -3.30 -10.20 6.21
CA TYR A 216 -1.90 -10.24 5.80
C TYR A 216 -1.40 -8.86 5.41
N VAL A 217 -0.30 -8.41 6.00
CA VAL A 217 0.38 -7.16 5.65
C VAL A 217 1.42 -7.44 4.59
N PHE A 218 1.43 -6.59 3.57
CA PHE A 218 2.44 -6.61 2.52
C PHE A 218 3.08 -5.24 2.36
N GLU A 219 4.41 -5.20 2.25
CA GLU A 219 5.08 -4.06 1.66
C GLU A 219 4.89 -4.12 0.15
N ILE A 220 4.57 -2.98 -0.44
CA ILE A 220 4.22 -2.86 -1.85
C ILE A 220 5.04 -1.75 -2.53
N VAL A 221 5.08 -1.81 -3.86
CA VAL A 221 5.51 -0.72 -4.74
C VAL A 221 4.30 -0.27 -5.54
N ASP A 222 4.01 1.01 -5.51
CA ASP A 222 2.94 1.60 -6.31
C ASP A 222 3.23 3.07 -6.65
N CYS A 223 2.31 3.68 -7.41
CA CYS A 223 2.26 5.12 -7.61
C CYS A 223 0.88 5.61 -7.19
N THR A 224 0.81 6.50 -6.21
CA THR A 224 -0.46 6.92 -5.62
C THR A 224 -0.49 8.42 -5.31
N SER A 225 -1.71 8.98 -5.24
CA SER A 225 -1.96 10.33 -4.73
C SER A 225 -1.99 10.37 -3.20
N ASN A 226 -2.31 9.24 -2.55
CA ASN A 226 -2.45 9.14 -1.10
C ASN A 226 -1.50 8.07 -0.56
N PRO A 227 -0.50 8.41 0.25
CA PRO A 227 0.39 7.45 0.90
C PRO A 227 -0.35 6.40 1.73
N HIS A 228 0.32 5.27 1.98
CA HIS A 228 -0.20 4.20 2.81
C HIS A 228 0.18 4.43 4.27
N GLY A 229 -0.60 5.25 4.96
CA GLY A 229 -0.42 5.57 6.37
C GLY A 229 -0.77 7.01 6.70
N ASN A 230 -1.09 7.26 7.95
CA ASN A 230 -1.35 8.58 8.50
C ASN A 230 -0.77 8.68 9.91
N PRO A 231 0.52 9.02 10.07
CA PRO A 231 1.16 9.13 11.38
C PRO A 231 0.62 10.27 12.22
N ALA A 232 0.05 11.31 11.61
CA ALA A 232 -0.45 12.50 12.31
C ALA A 232 -1.80 12.27 13.03
N ALA A 233 -2.49 11.14 12.78
CA ALA A 233 -3.83 10.92 13.31
C ALA A 233 -3.87 10.74 14.84
N SER A 234 -2.83 10.16 15.46
CA SER A 234 -2.69 9.97 16.92
C SER A 234 -1.33 9.35 17.25
N ASP A 235 -0.94 9.35 18.55
CA ASP A 235 0.28 8.67 19.02
C ASP A 235 0.29 7.18 18.69
N SER A 236 -0.86 6.53 18.75
CA SER A 236 -0.98 5.11 18.37
C SER A 236 -0.85 4.91 16.86
N ALA A 237 -1.34 5.85 16.07
CA ALA A 237 -1.19 5.86 14.61
C ALA A 237 0.27 6.05 14.21
N GLU A 238 0.99 6.96 14.87
CA GLU A 238 2.43 7.14 14.68
C GLU A 238 3.21 5.86 15.00
N ALA A 239 2.91 5.20 16.12
CA ALA A 239 3.58 3.96 16.51
C ALA A 239 3.37 2.82 15.48
N ILE A 240 2.17 2.71 14.90
CA ILE A 240 1.88 1.75 13.82
C ILE A 240 2.64 2.15 12.56
N TYR A 241 2.59 3.44 12.19
CA TYR A 241 3.29 3.97 11.02
C TYR A 241 4.80 3.72 11.08
N ARG A 242 5.43 3.89 12.24
CA ARG A 242 6.87 3.61 12.40
C ARG A 242 7.22 2.12 12.20
N ALA A 243 6.28 1.21 12.39
CA ALA A 243 6.44 -0.22 12.08
C ALA A 243 6.17 -0.53 10.59
N PHE A 244 5.35 0.28 9.93
CA PHE A 244 4.90 0.11 8.54
C PHE A 244 4.95 1.46 7.80
N PRO A 245 6.15 2.01 7.57
CA PRO A 245 6.30 3.35 7.00
C PRO A 245 5.95 3.39 5.51
N ASP A 246 5.52 4.56 5.06
CA ASP A 246 5.42 4.89 3.64
C ASP A 246 6.54 5.86 3.26
N THR A 247 7.23 5.58 2.17
CA THR A 247 8.39 6.37 1.71
C THR A 247 8.03 7.73 1.12
N ARG A 248 6.75 8.05 1.04
CA ARG A 248 6.20 9.33 0.59
C ARG A 248 5.79 10.25 1.72
N ILE A 249 6.02 9.87 2.96
CA ILE A 249 5.71 10.70 4.13
C ILE A 249 7.01 11.21 4.74
N GLU A 250 7.18 12.52 4.68
CA GLU A 250 8.33 13.24 5.24
C GLU A 250 8.08 13.55 6.71
N GLU A 251 9.06 13.19 7.56
CA GLU A 251 9.07 13.58 8.97
C GLU A 251 9.91 14.83 9.16
N HIS A 252 9.31 15.89 9.69
CA HIS A 252 10.01 17.09 10.13
C HIS A 252 10.37 16.96 11.60
N VAL A 253 11.65 16.75 11.88
CA VAL A 253 12.15 16.54 13.24
C VAL A 253 12.08 17.85 14.02
N GLY A 254 11.29 17.84 15.13
CA GLY A 254 11.09 18.98 16.03
C GLY A 254 10.73 18.51 17.44
N ALA A 255 10.33 19.45 18.31
CA ALA A 255 9.83 19.12 19.64
C ALA A 255 8.55 18.26 19.59
N THR A 256 7.75 18.46 18.56
CA THR A 256 6.62 17.62 18.14
C THR A 256 6.88 17.25 16.69
N PRO A 257 6.85 15.97 16.32
CA PRO A 257 7.00 15.58 14.91
C PRO A 257 5.88 16.17 14.07
N GLU A 258 6.23 16.74 12.93
CA GLU A 258 5.29 17.16 11.89
C GLU A 258 5.49 16.27 10.67
N TRP A 259 4.42 16.01 9.93
CA TRP A 259 4.43 15.10 8.80
C TRP A 259 3.90 15.78 7.55
N THR A 260 4.60 15.59 6.44
CA THR A 260 4.13 16.04 5.13
C THR A 260 3.94 14.84 4.22
N GLU A 261 2.75 14.71 3.67
CA GLU A 261 2.43 13.68 2.67
C GLU A 261 2.79 14.18 1.27
N HIS A 262 3.53 13.35 0.55
CA HIS A 262 3.86 13.51 -0.86
C HIS A 262 3.14 12.44 -1.68
N ASN A 263 3.08 12.60 -2.99
CA ASN A 263 2.49 11.65 -3.92
C ASN A 263 3.55 11.10 -4.87
N GLY A 264 3.17 10.13 -5.72
CA GLY A 264 4.05 9.53 -6.72
C GLY A 264 4.38 8.06 -6.47
N ALA A 265 5.46 7.58 -7.06
CA ALA A 265 5.95 6.21 -6.87
C ALA A 265 6.67 6.07 -5.52
N GLY A 266 6.41 4.96 -4.82
CA GLY A 266 7.00 4.73 -3.51
C GLY A 266 6.74 3.32 -2.98
N TYR A 267 7.25 3.08 -1.77
CA TYR A 267 6.91 1.92 -0.97
C TYR A 267 5.88 2.31 0.07
N GLY A 268 4.92 1.43 0.29
CA GLY A 268 3.91 1.55 1.33
C GLY A 268 3.50 0.18 1.83
N HIS A 269 2.52 0.12 2.73
CA HIS A 269 2.03 -1.13 3.29
C HIS A 269 0.52 -1.22 3.14
N ILE A 270 0.05 -2.35 2.61
CA ILE A 270 -1.36 -2.66 2.42
C ILE A 270 -1.73 -3.93 3.18
N VAL A 271 -2.99 -4.08 3.57
CA VAL A 271 -3.51 -5.30 4.19
C VAL A 271 -4.45 -5.99 3.22
N PHE A 272 -4.16 -7.23 2.86
CA PHE A 272 -5.10 -8.10 2.15
C PHE A 272 -5.68 -9.13 3.11
N TYR A 273 -7.00 -9.23 3.09
CA TYR A 273 -7.73 -10.20 3.91
C TYR A 273 -7.95 -11.49 3.14
N ALA A 274 -7.66 -12.61 3.80
CA ALA A 274 -8.09 -13.93 3.33
C ALA A 274 -9.27 -14.41 4.17
N ASP A 275 -10.28 -15.00 3.56
CA ASP A 275 -11.26 -15.83 4.28
C ASP A 275 -10.53 -16.98 4.97
N ALA A 276 -10.76 -17.17 6.26
CA ALA A 276 -10.00 -18.15 7.05
C ALA A 276 -10.30 -19.61 6.68
N THR A 277 -11.38 -19.88 5.96
CA THR A 277 -11.78 -21.21 5.49
C THR A 277 -11.26 -21.49 4.09
N THR A 278 -11.65 -20.66 3.12
CA THR A 278 -11.31 -20.85 1.70
C THR A 278 -9.91 -20.38 1.35
N LYS A 279 -9.35 -19.48 2.16
CA LYS A 279 -8.08 -18.76 1.94
C LYS A 279 -8.09 -17.80 0.75
N LEU A 280 -9.22 -17.59 0.10
CA LEU A 280 -9.38 -16.66 -1.02
C LEU A 280 -9.36 -15.21 -0.52
N PHE A 281 -9.12 -14.26 -1.42
CA PHE A 281 -9.25 -12.84 -1.11
C PHE A 281 -10.66 -12.53 -0.59
N ALA A 282 -10.75 -11.94 0.60
CA ALA A 282 -11.99 -11.48 1.22
C ALA A 282 -12.15 -9.97 1.15
N GLY A 283 -11.06 -9.22 1.00
CA GLY A 283 -11.06 -7.78 0.97
C GLY A 283 -9.66 -7.19 1.14
N TYR A 284 -9.61 -5.87 1.34
CA TYR A 284 -8.37 -5.16 1.64
C TYR A 284 -8.61 -3.96 2.56
N ARG A 285 -7.53 -3.46 3.14
CA ARG A 285 -7.45 -2.19 3.87
C ARG A 285 -6.27 -1.42 3.30
N TRP A 286 -6.49 -0.11 3.02
CA TRP A 286 -5.53 0.73 2.31
C TRP A 286 -4.15 0.79 2.96
N ASP A 287 -4.11 0.89 4.27
CA ASP A 287 -2.90 0.84 5.08
C ASP A 287 -3.17 0.14 6.42
N VAL A 288 -2.12 -0.16 7.17
CA VAL A 288 -2.22 -0.87 8.46
C VAL A 288 -2.97 -0.05 9.52
N ASN A 289 -3.04 1.28 9.34
CA ASN A 289 -3.65 2.22 10.28
C ASN A 289 -5.03 2.72 9.84
N SER A 290 -5.45 2.38 8.63
CA SER A 290 -6.75 2.81 8.09
C SER A 290 -7.91 2.34 8.96
N SER A 291 -8.88 3.22 9.19
CA SER A 291 -10.13 2.94 9.91
C SER A 291 -11.20 2.28 9.04
N THR A 292 -10.93 2.11 7.75
CA THR A 292 -11.85 1.55 6.77
C THR A 292 -11.22 0.34 6.07
N ALA A 293 -11.99 -0.74 5.99
CA ALA A 293 -11.68 -1.90 5.17
C ALA A 293 -12.81 -2.16 4.17
N HIS A 294 -12.48 -2.70 3.02
CA HIS A 294 -13.42 -3.00 1.94
C HIS A 294 -13.48 -4.48 1.68
N THR A 295 -14.67 -5.02 1.49
CA THR A 295 -14.86 -6.41 1.09
C THR A 295 -14.51 -6.59 -0.40
N ALA A 296 -14.14 -7.82 -0.78
CA ALA A 296 -13.95 -8.16 -2.19
C ALA A 296 -15.26 -8.16 -3.00
N ALA A 297 -16.42 -8.11 -2.35
CA ALA A 297 -17.72 -7.94 -3.00
C ALA A 297 -17.99 -6.47 -3.34
N GLU A 298 -17.57 -5.53 -2.48
CA GLU A 298 -17.69 -4.08 -2.73
C GLU A 298 -16.62 -3.59 -3.70
N ARG A 299 -15.40 -4.10 -3.56
CA ARG A 299 -14.25 -3.75 -4.38
C ARG A 299 -13.53 -5.02 -4.84
N PRO A 300 -13.91 -5.55 -6.00
CA PRO A 300 -13.34 -6.78 -6.53
C PRO A 300 -11.83 -6.75 -6.65
N ILE A 301 -11.18 -7.84 -6.24
CA ILE A 301 -9.72 -7.99 -6.21
C ILE A 301 -9.32 -9.14 -7.12
N ALA A 302 -8.29 -8.96 -7.91
CA ALA A 302 -7.60 -10.03 -8.60
C ALA A 302 -6.09 -9.81 -8.56
N ALA A 303 -5.36 -10.91 -8.48
CA ALA A 303 -3.90 -10.86 -8.47
C ALA A 303 -3.32 -11.83 -9.49
N ALA A 304 -2.16 -11.47 -10.04
CA ALA A 304 -1.47 -12.31 -10.99
C ALA A 304 0.04 -12.23 -10.81
N ARG A 305 0.67 -13.35 -11.12
CA ARG A 305 2.13 -13.51 -11.22
C ARG A 305 2.57 -13.37 -12.65
N VAL A 306 3.61 -12.55 -12.86
CA VAL A 306 4.20 -12.35 -14.18
C VAL A 306 5.14 -13.48 -14.53
N TYR A 307 4.96 -14.07 -15.71
CA TYR A 307 5.88 -15.03 -16.29
C TYR A 307 6.55 -14.41 -17.52
N PRO A 308 7.88 -14.31 -17.53
CA PRO A 308 8.61 -13.68 -18.62
C PRO A 308 8.57 -14.49 -19.95
N ARG A 309 8.25 -15.78 -19.88
CA ARG A 309 8.35 -16.72 -21.03
C ARG A 309 7.04 -16.93 -21.73
#